data_8079566c3fb20ddcb244ed986ca69f23
#
_entry.id   8079566c3fb20ddcb244ed986ca69f23
#
_cell.length_a   1.000
_cell.length_b   1.000
_cell.length_c   1.000
_cell.angle_alpha   90.00
_cell.angle_beta   90.00
_cell.angle_gamma   90.00
#
_symmetry.space_group_name_H-M   'P 1'
#
loop_
_entity.id
_entity.type
_entity.pdbx_description
1 polymer ?
#
loop_
_entity_poly.entity_id
_entity_poly.type
_entity_poly.pdbx_seq_one_letter_code
_entity_poly.pdbx_strand_id
1 'polypeptide(L)'
;MRARGHHARDGHASLTRPRLGAGGLTYHGVMATLTERQTLELYEKTGALMRGHFRLTSGLHSDIYLQSALVLQYPEHAARLGDALAAPFGDAGAQSVLAPAIGGILVAHEVARALGVRALFTERENGVMRLRRGFTLTPGERCLVVEDVITTGGSTREVVECVRASGGAVVGVGSLIDRSGGAAAFDVKQAALATVSATTWPPEACPLCKTGSAAIKPGSRV
;
A
#
# COMPACT_ATOMS: atom_id res chain seq x y z
N MET A 1 0.29 50.12 47.48
CA MET A 1 -0.03 49.69 46.12
C MET A 1 0.18 48.18 46.04
N ARG A 2 -0.90 47.41 45.92
CA ARG A 2 -0.88 45.92 45.87
C ARG A 2 -1.02 45.49 44.40
N ALA A 3 -0.02 44.81 43.83
CA ALA A 3 -0.10 44.18 42.52
C ALA A 3 -0.85 42.84 42.64
N ARG A 4 -1.89 42.67 41.83
CA ARG A 4 -2.69 41.42 41.74
C ARG A 4 -2.05 40.55 40.66
N GLY A 5 -1.60 39.34 41.05
CA GLY A 5 -1.16 38.32 40.11
C GLY A 5 -2.36 37.69 39.38
N HIS A 6 -2.28 37.62 38.05
CA HIS A 6 -3.19 36.83 37.22
C HIS A 6 -2.61 35.43 37.07
N HIS A 7 -3.30 34.44 37.66
CA HIS A 7 -3.10 33.04 37.36
C HIS A 7 -3.84 32.71 36.04
N ALA A 8 -3.09 32.44 35.00
CA ALA A 8 -3.61 31.78 33.81
C ALA A 8 -3.87 30.29 34.14
N ARG A 9 -5.11 29.86 33.99
CA ARG A 9 -5.50 28.45 34.08
C ARG A 9 -5.32 27.82 32.70
N ASP A 10 -4.36 26.94 32.58
CA ASP A 10 -4.19 26.07 31.39
C ASP A 10 -5.37 25.08 31.35
N GLY A 11 -6.34 25.39 30.50
CA GLY A 11 -7.43 24.48 30.18
C GLY A 11 -6.97 23.40 29.22
N HIS A 12 -6.55 22.25 29.73
CA HIS A 12 -6.44 21.04 28.92
C HIS A 12 -7.85 20.61 28.49
N ALA A 13 -8.25 20.97 27.27
CA ALA A 13 -9.41 20.40 26.62
C ALA A 13 -9.13 18.90 26.34
N SER A 14 -9.71 18.04 27.18
CA SER A 14 -9.78 16.60 26.93
C SER A 14 -10.66 16.40 25.72
N LEU A 15 -10.02 16.10 24.56
CA LEU A 15 -10.70 15.65 23.37
C LEU A 15 -11.22 14.23 23.62
N THR A 16 -12.45 14.11 24.11
CA THR A 16 -13.16 12.84 24.16
C THR A 16 -13.36 12.35 22.74
N ARG A 17 -12.70 11.21 22.41
CA ARG A 17 -12.87 10.52 21.14
C ARG A 17 -14.34 10.14 20.96
N PRO A 18 -14.97 10.47 19.80
CA PRO A 18 -16.30 9.94 19.52
C PRO A 18 -16.19 8.41 19.45
N ARG A 19 -16.96 7.72 20.30
CA ARG A 19 -17.22 6.29 20.12
C ARG A 19 -18.06 6.18 18.85
N LEU A 20 -17.46 5.68 17.77
CA LEU A 20 -18.22 5.21 16.63
C LEU A 20 -19.08 4.06 17.15
N GLY A 21 -20.40 4.31 17.18
CA GLY A 21 -21.37 3.33 17.61
C GLY A 21 -21.24 2.06 16.81
N ALA A 22 -21.38 0.91 17.47
CA ALA A 22 -21.44 -0.42 16.86
C ALA A 22 -22.75 -0.61 16.06
N GLY A 23 -22.93 0.25 15.05
CA GLY A 23 -23.93 0.10 13.98
C GLY A 23 -23.20 -0.41 12.77
N GLY A 24 -22.76 -1.67 12.81
CA GLY A 24 -22.13 -2.34 11.68
C GLY A 24 -23.13 -2.42 10.52
N LEU A 25 -22.90 -1.64 9.48
CA LEU A 25 -23.36 -1.99 8.15
C LEU A 25 -22.58 -3.25 7.77
N THR A 26 -23.16 -4.41 8.08
CA THR A 26 -22.69 -5.70 7.60
C THR A 26 -22.90 -5.76 6.09
N TYR A 27 -21.88 -5.35 5.35
CA TYR A 27 -21.76 -5.66 3.93
C TYR A 27 -21.43 -7.16 3.82
N HIS A 28 -22.44 -8.02 4.04
CA HIS A 28 -22.37 -9.44 3.71
C HIS A 28 -22.63 -9.63 2.21
N GLY A 29 -21.78 -9.00 1.39
CA GLY A 29 -21.59 -9.44 0.02
C GLY A 29 -20.55 -10.56 0.05
N VAL A 30 -20.81 -11.66 -0.65
CA VAL A 30 -19.81 -12.69 -0.95
C VAL A 30 -18.56 -11.96 -1.43
N MET A 31 -17.46 -12.03 -0.68
CA MET A 31 -16.19 -11.39 -1.04
C MET A 31 -15.81 -11.95 -2.41
N ALA A 32 -15.91 -11.13 -3.44
CA ALA A 32 -15.62 -11.55 -4.81
C ALA A 32 -14.11 -11.82 -4.90
N THR A 33 -13.73 -13.10 -4.88
CA THR A 33 -12.35 -13.51 -5.09
C THR A 33 -11.99 -13.22 -6.54
N LEU A 34 -11.00 -12.37 -6.75
CA LEU A 34 -10.38 -12.22 -8.07
C LEU A 34 -9.32 -13.30 -8.26
N THR A 35 -9.37 -13.99 -9.40
CA THR A 35 -8.25 -14.83 -9.81
C THR A 35 -7.09 -13.94 -10.27
N GLU A 36 -5.87 -14.49 -10.27
CA GLU A 36 -4.69 -13.80 -10.81
C GLU A 36 -4.94 -13.28 -12.23
N ARG A 37 -5.51 -14.11 -13.11
CA ARG A 37 -5.88 -13.73 -14.48
C ARG A 37 -6.82 -12.52 -14.52
N GLN A 38 -7.88 -12.51 -13.70
CA GLN A 38 -8.83 -11.39 -13.64
C GLN A 38 -8.17 -10.10 -13.12
N THR A 39 -7.25 -10.22 -12.16
CA THR A 39 -6.45 -9.08 -11.68
C THR A 39 -5.62 -8.48 -12.80
N LEU A 40 -4.89 -9.32 -13.55
CA LEU A 40 -4.06 -8.87 -14.68
C LEU A 40 -4.90 -8.28 -15.81
N GLU A 41 -6.06 -8.87 -16.12
CA GLU A 41 -7.01 -8.32 -17.11
C GLU A 41 -7.50 -6.91 -16.73
N LEU A 42 -7.74 -6.63 -15.44
CA LEU A 42 -8.09 -5.28 -14.97
C LEU A 42 -6.94 -4.31 -15.18
N TYR A 43 -5.72 -4.72 -14.86
CA TYR A 43 -4.51 -3.91 -15.07
C TYR A 43 -4.27 -3.62 -16.54
N GLU A 44 -4.43 -4.60 -17.43
CA GLU A 44 -4.26 -4.44 -18.88
C GLU A 44 -5.32 -3.51 -19.47
N LYS A 45 -6.62 -3.73 -19.14
CA LYS A 45 -7.74 -2.92 -19.63
C LYS A 45 -7.64 -1.44 -19.25
N THR A 46 -7.07 -1.13 -18.09
CA THR A 46 -6.91 0.24 -17.61
C THR A 46 -5.57 0.87 -17.99
N GLY A 47 -4.70 0.14 -18.68
CA GLY A 47 -3.34 0.58 -18.97
C GLY A 47 -2.41 0.60 -17.77
N ALA A 48 -2.82 -0.01 -16.64
CA ALA A 48 -2.01 -0.11 -15.43
C ALA A 48 -0.87 -1.13 -15.58
N LEU A 49 -1.02 -2.11 -16.49
CA LEU A 49 0.04 -3.00 -16.94
C LEU A 49 0.32 -2.71 -18.41
N MET A 50 1.53 -2.26 -18.71
CA MET A 50 1.98 -1.93 -20.05
C MET A 50 3.11 -2.88 -20.47
N ARG A 51 3.08 -3.34 -21.72
CA ARG A 51 4.15 -4.11 -22.36
C ARG A 51 4.85 -3.25 -23.39
N GLY A 52 6.17 -3.26 -23.43
CA GLY A 52 6.94 -2.41 -24.32
C GLY A 52 8.40 -2.32 -23.91
N HIS A 53 9.04 -1.20 -24.20
CA HIS A 53 10.42 -0.93 -23.80
C HIS A 53 10.44 0.29 -22.86
N PHE A 54 10.70 0.02 -21.58
CA PHE A 54 10.61 1.03 -20.53
C PHE A 54 11.96 1.24 -19.84
N ARG A 55 12.24 2.50 -19.49
CA ARG A 55 13.33 2.88 -18.58
C ARG A 55 12.77 3.09 -17.18
N LEU A 56 13.20 2.28 -16.23
CA LEU A 56 12.82 2.35 -14.83
C LEU A 56 13.55 3.49 -14.10
N THR A 57 13.08 3.87 -12.92
CA THR A 57 13.73 4.88 -12.06
C THR A 57 15.16 4.46 -11.65
N SER A 58 15.42 3.16 -11.54
CA SER A 58 16.76 2.60 -11.30
C SER A 58 17.74 2.78 -12.46
N GLY A 59 17.26 3.25 -13.64
CA GLY A 59 18.04 3.31 -14.88
C GLY A 59 18.02 2.01 -15.69
N LEU A 60 17.55 0.89 -15.12
CA LEU A 60 17.39 -0.36 -15.85
C LEU A 60 16.26 -0.26 -16.88
N HIS A 61 16.34 -1.07 -17.93
CA HIS A 61 15.28 -1.25 -18.91
C HIS A 61 14.41 -2.44 -18.54
N SER A 62 13.13 -2.42 -18.95
CA SER A 62 12.19 -3.51 -18.72
C SER A 62 11.22 -3.63 -19.89
N ASP A 63 10.71 -4.84 -20.11
CA ASP A 63 9.64 -5.12 -21.07
C ASP A 63 8.23 -4.86 -20.50
N ILE A 64 8.14 -4.64 -19.19
CA ILE A 64 6.88 -4.41 -18.48
C ILE A 64 7.01 -3.17 -17.59
N TYR A 65 5.94 -2.37 -17.55
CA TYR A 65 5.77 -1.26 -16.62
C TYR A 65 4.42 -1.37 -15.93
N LEU A 66 4.41 -1.14 -14.61
CA LEU A 66 3.21 -1.17 -13.76
C LEU A 66 2.95 0.22 -13.21
N GLN A 67 1.70 0.69 -13.32
CA GLN A 67 1.23 1.96 -12.77
C GLN A 67 -0.16 1.75 -12.15
N SER A 68 -0.17 1.32 -10.90
CA SER A 68 -1.40 0.94 -10.19
C SER A 68 -2.40 2.09 -10.05
N ALA A 69 -1.94 3.35 -10.05
CA ALA A 69 -2.84 4.51 -10.04
C ALA A 69 -3.84 4.51 -11.19
N LEU A 70 -3.49 3.91 -12.36
CA LEU A 70 -4.39 3.84 -13.52
C LEU A 70 -5.55 2.85 -13.35
N VAL A 71 -5.41 1.82 -12.56
CA VAL A 71 -6.53 0.94 -12.21
C VAL A 71 -7.25 1.44 -10.96
N LEU A 72 -6.53 2.00 -10.00
CA LEU A 72 -7.09 2.48 -8.73
C LEU A 72 -7.85 3.81 -8.85
N GLN A 73 -7.70 4.54 -9.95
CA GLN A 73 -8.52 5.73 -10.22
C GLN A 73 -10.02 5.40 -10.43
N TYR A 74 -10.35 4.14 -10.71
CA TYR A 74 -11.73 3.67 -10.84
C TYR A 74 -12.19 3.06 -9.51
N PRO A 75 -13.08 3.73 -8.73
CA PRO A 75 -13.48 3.26 -7.41
C PRO A 75 -14.02 1.82 -7.39
N GLU A 76 -14.76 1.42 -8.43
CA GLU A 76 -15.28 0.06 -8.56
C GLU A 76 -14.16 -1.00 -8.69
N HIS A 77 -13.09 -0.69 -9.42
CA HIS A 77 -11.93 -1.58 -9.55
C HIS A 77 -11.10 -1.59 -8.27
N ALA A 78 -10.90 -0.42 -7.66
CA ALA A 78 -10.21 -0.30 -6.38
C ALA A 78 -10.93 -1.11 -5.28
N ALA A 79 -12.25 -1.01 -5.19
CA ALA A 79 -13.06 -1.76 -4.24
C ALA A 79 -12.95 -3.27 -4.45
N ARG A 80 -13.07 -3.75 -5.70
CA ARG A 80 -12.93 -5.18 -6.04
C ARG A 80 -11.54 -5.74 -5.70
N LEU A 81 -10.49 -4.98 -6.00
CA LEU A 81 -9.10 -5.35 -5.66
C LEU A 81 -8.90 -5.35 -4.13
N GLY A 82 -9.45 -4.35 -3.43
CA GLY A 82 -9.40 -4.27 -1.98
C GLY A 82 -10.10 -5.44 -1.29
N ASP A 83 -11.33 -5.79 -1.73
CA ASP A 83 -12.08 -6.93 -1.23
C ASP A 83 -11.33 -8.25 -1.43
N ALA A 84 -10.78 -8.45 -2.64
CA ALA A 84 -10.01 -9.65 -2.96
C ALA A 84 -8.72 -9.76 -2.13
N LEU A 85 -8.01 -8.65 -1.91
CA LEU A 85 -6.78 -8.64 -1.11
C LEU A 85 -7.07 -8.78 0.40
N ALA A 86 -8.20 -8.31 0.87
CA ALA A 86 -8.63 -8.47 2.27
C ALA A 86 -8.97 -9.93 2.62
N ALA A 87 -9.53 -10.69 1.67
CA ALA A 87 -10.06 -12.05 1.89
C ALA A 87 -9.05 -13.01 2.57
N PRO A 88 -7.78 -13.11 2.14
CA PRO A 88 -6.80 -13.96 2.81
C PRO A 88 -6.53 -13.59 4.28
N PHE A 89 -6.84 -12.36 4.70
CA PHE A 89 -6.53 -11.82 6.01
C PHE A 89 -7.76 -11.66 6.92
N GLY A 90 -8.93 -12.14 6.50
CA GLY A 90 -10.18 -12.02 7.27
C GLY A 90 -10.05 -12.49 8.71
N ASP A 91 -9.35 -13.61 8.94
CA ASP A 91 -9.15 -14.21 10.26
C ASP A 91 -7.89 -13.67 10.98
N ALA A 92 -7.14 -12.77 10.35
CA ALA A 92 -5.90 -12.25 10.93
C ALA A 92 -6.15 -11.31 12.13
N GLY A 93 -7.40 -10.88 12.36
CA GLY A 93 -7.76 -9.97 13.45
C GLY A 93 -7.06 -8.61 13.34
N ALA A 94 -6.84 -8.12 12.12
CA ALA A 94 -6.28 -6.79 11.89
C ALA A 94 -7.19 -5.72 12.49
N GLN A 95 -6.59 -4.68 13.08
CA GLN A 95 -7.25 -3.53 13.67
C GLN A 95 -6.98 -2.25 12.85
N SER A 96 -5.95 -2.30 12.03
CA SER A 96 -5.62 -1.26 11.07
C SER A 96 -4.90 -1.83 9.86
N VAL A 97 -5.00 -1.12 8.73
CA VAL A 97 -4.24 -1.41 7.51
C VAL A 97 -3.30 -0.25 7.24
N LEU A 98 -2.05 -0.55 6.96
CA LEU A 98 -1.01 0.45 6.69
C LEU A 98 -0.38 0.22 5.32
N ALA A 99 -0.01 1.30 4.66
CA ALA A 99 0.72 1.26 3.40
C ALA A 99 1.74 2.40 3.31
N PRO A 100 2.78 2.28 2.49
CA PRO A 100 3.63 3.42 2.17
C PRO A 100 2.90 4.39 1.24
N ALA A 101 3.04 5.68 1.46
CA ALA A 101 2.63 6.70 0.52
C ALA A 101 3.56 6.65 -0.72
N ILE A 102 3.05 6.91 -1.93
CA ILE A 102 1.71 7.35 -2.29
C ILE A 102 0.89 6.18 -2.87
N GLY A 103 1.55 5.22 -3.56
CA GLY A 103 0.89 4.15 -4.32
C GLY A 103 -0.03 3.27 -3.46
N GLY A 104 0.41 2.96 -2.24
CA GLY A 104 -0.33 2.08 -1.35
C GLY A 104 -1.54 2.72 -0.63
N ILE A 105 -1.71 4.05 -0.67
CA ILE A 105 -2.77 4.73 0.11
C ILE A 105 -4.17 4.22 -0.26
N LEU A 106 -4.49 4.17 -1.55
CA LEU A 106 -5.79 3.69 -2.01
C LEU A 106 -5.99 2.20 -1.72
N VAL A 107 -4.93 1.41 -1.82
CA VAL A 107 -4.96 -0.02 -1.47
C VAL A 107 -5.28 -0.19 0.02
N ALA A 108 -4.57 0.55 0.89
CA ALA A 108 -4.84 0.49 2.33
C ALA A 108 -6.27 0.91 2.67
N HIS A 109 -6.79 1.96 2.01
CA HIS A 109 -8.14 2.44 2.20
C HIS A 109 -9.17 1.35 1.85
N GLU A 110 -9.05 0.74 0.68
CA GLU A 110 -10.02 -0.26 0.22
C GLU A 110 -9.94 -1.58 0.99
N VAL A 111 -8.73 -2.04 1.34
CA VAL A 111 -8.56 -3.22 2.19
C VAL A 111 -9.10 -2.97 3.60
N ALA A 112 -8.87 -1.78 4.17
CA ALA A 112 -9.41 -1.41 5.47
C ALA A 112 -10.94 -1.31 5.45
N ARG A 113 -11.52 -0.75 4.38
CA ARG A 113 -12.97 -0.74 4.14
C ARG A 113 -13.53 -2.16 4.14
N ALA A 114 -12.90 -3.07 3.42
CA ALA A 114 -13.33 -4.47 3.33
C ALA A 114 -13.25 -5.20 4.68
N LEU A 115 -12.22 -4.91 5.49
CA LEU A 115 -12.05 -5.49 6.82
C LEU A 115 -12.82 -4.76 7.93
N GLY A 116 -13.44 -3.59 7.64
CA GLY A 116 -14.14 -2.78 8.64
C GLY A 116 -13.23 -2.14 9.69
N VAL A 117 -11.99 -1.82 9.31
CA VAL A 117 -10.96 -1.26 10.19
C VAL A 117 -10.44 0.09 9.67
N ARG A 118 -9.56 0.75 10.41
CA ARG A 118 -9.00 2.02 9.98
C ARG A 118 -7.85 1.85 8.98
N ALA A 119 -7.74 2.81 8.03
CA ALA A 119 -6.63 2.89 7.10
C ALA A 119 -5.63 3.97 7.54
N LEU A 120 -4.35 3.66 7.46
CA LEU A 120 -3.24 4.54 7.76
C LEU A 120 -2.22 4.47 6.63
N PHE A 121 -1.35 5.46 6.55
CA PHE A 121 -0.20 5.40 5.65
C PHE A 121 1.05 5.99 6.31
N THR A 122 2.19 5.56 5.84
CA THR A 122 3.49 6.08 6.23
C THR A 122 4.05 6.97 5.13
N GLU A 123 4.84 7.95 5.51
CA GLU A 123 5.52 8.88 4.59
C GLU A 123 7.01 8.92 4.93
N ARG A 124 7.84 9.17 3.93
CA ARG A 124 9.26 9.41 4.18
C ARG A 124 9.47 10.83 4.71
N GLU A 125 10.16 10.91 5.83
CA GLU A 125 10.65 12.14 6.42
C GLU A 125 12.15 12.01 6.63
N ASN A 126 12.94 12.82 5.94
CA ASN A 126 14.41 12.74 5.93
C ASN A 126 14.92 11.32 5.58
N GLY A 127 14.27 10.66 4.59
CA GLY A 127 14.65 9.32 4.14
C GLY A 127 14.13 8.17 4.99
N VAL A 128 13.51 8.42 6.14
CA VAL A 128 13.00 7.40 7.07
C VAL A 128 11.48 7.30 6.96
N MET A 129 10.93 6.09 6.90
CA MET A 129 9.50 5.84 6.90
C MET A 129 8.91 6.11 8.28
N ARG A 130 7.84 6.95 8.36
CA ARG A 130 7.21 7.35 9.61
C ARG A 130 5.70 7.42 9.50
N LEU A 131 5.01 7.17 10.61
CA LEU A 131 3.62 7.59 10.81
C LEU A 131 3.60 9.10 11.00
N ARG A 132 2.81 9.79 10.18
CA ARG A 132 2.66 11.25 10.22
C ARG A 132 1.16 11.60 10.34
N ARG A 133 0.81 12.86 10.11
CA ARG A 133 -0.60 13.31 10.09
C ARG A 133 -1.37 13.07 11.40
N GLY A 134 -0.67 12.91 12.53
CA GLY A 134 -1.31 12.54 13.79
C GLY A 134 -1.73 11.08 13.91
N PHE A 135 -1.29 10.23 12.98
CA PHE A 135 -1.50 8.79 13.09
C PHE A 135 -0.70 8.20 14.25
N THR A 136 -1.37 7.38 15.05
CA THR A 136 -0.77 6.66 16.17
C THR A 136 -1.28 5.22 16.20
N LEU A 137 -0.47 4.31 16.70
CA LEU A 137 -0.85 2.94 17.03
C LEU A 137 -0.99 2.80 18.54
N THR A 138 -1.92 1.96 18.96
CA THR A 138 -1.99 1.52 20.36
C THR A 138 -0.99 0.37 20.58
N PRO A 139 -0.39 0.21 21.78
CA PRO A 139 0.49 -0.90 22.06
C PRO A 139 -0.15 -2.26 21.74
N GLY A 140 0.55 -3.07 20.93
CA GLY A 140 0.06 -4.37 20.47
C GLY A 140 -1.01 -4.31 19.36
N GLU A 141 -1.31 -3.14 18.80
CA GLU A 141 -2.29 -3.03 17.70
C GLU A 141 -1.91 -3.91 16.51
N ARG A 142 -2.85 -4.74 16.08
CA ARG A 142 -2.65 -5.70 14.99
C ARG A 142 -2.79 -5.00 13.64
N CYS A 143 -1.69 -4.91 12.92
CA CYS A 143 -1.57 -4.13 11.69
C CYS A 143 -1.36 -5.05 10.48
N LEU A 144 -2.20 -4.91 9.45
CA LEU A 144 -1.95 -5.48 8.13
C LEU A 144 -1.18 -4.45 7.28
N VAL A 145 -0.04 -4.82 6.74
CA VAL A 145 0.72 -3.96 5.82
C VAL A 145 0.37 -4.32 4.39
N VAL A 146 0.05 -3.33 3.57
CA VAL A 146 -0.30 -3.55 2.16
C VAL A 146 0.50 -2.63 1.23
N GLU A 147 0.65 -3.05 -0.03
CA GLU A 147 1.35 -2.31 -1.07
C GLU A 147 0.60 -2.48 -2.40
N ASP A 148 0.78 -1.56 -3.33
CA ASP A 148 0.27 -1.76 -4.69
C ASP A 148 1.17 -2.73 -5.48
N VAL A 149 2.48 -2.52 -5.49
CA VAL A 149 3.45 -3.39 -6.18
C VAL A 149 4.67 -3.65 -5.30
N ILE A 150 4.86 -4.89 -4.88
CA ILE A 150 6.10 -5.31 -4.23
C ILE A 150 7.13 -5.66 -5.31
N THR A 151 8.26 -4.93 -5.32
CA THR A 151 9.42 -5.23 -6.17
C THR A 151 10.52 -5.92 -5.36
N THR A 152 11.39 -5.16 -4.70
CA THR A 152 12.39 -5.71 -3.77
C THR A 152 11.85 -5.90 -2.35
N GLY A 153 10.68 -5.34 -2.07
CA GLY A 153 10.08 -5.31 -0.74
C GLY A 153 10.68 -4.26 0.21
N GLY A 154 11.54 -3.37 -0.30
CA GLY A 154 12.21 -2.37 0.53
C GLY A 154 11.24 -1.45 1.27
N SER A 155 10.33 -0.78 0.55
CA SER A 155 9.32 0.11 1.16
C SER A 155 8.41 -0.64 2.14
N THR A 156 7.99 -1.84 1.77
CA THR A 156 7.14 -2.67 2.62
C THR A 156 7.86 -3.06 3.93
N ARG A 157 9.15 -3.43 3.87
CA ARG A 157 9.96 -3.70 5.08
C ARG A 157 10.07 -2.47 5.96
N GLU A 158 10.29 -1.30 5.39
CA GLU A 158 10.32 -0.05 6.16
C GLU A 158 8.98 0.25 6.86
N VAL A 159 7.84 -0.07 6.23
CA VAL A 159 6.52 0.05 6.90
C VAL A 159 6.39 -0.96 8.03
N VAL A 160 6.80 -2.21 7.83
CA VAL A 160 6.82 -3.25 8.87
C VAL A 160 7.65 -2.80 10.07
N GLU A 161 8.84 -2.26 9.85
CA GLU A 161 9.71 -1.72 10.89
C GLU A 161 9.08 -0.51 11.59
N CYS A 162 8.44 0.39 10.83
CA CYS A 162 7.73 1.55 11.38
C CYS A 162 6.58 1.11 12.29
N VAL A 163 5.80 0.10 11.91
CA VAL A 163 4.74 -0.48 12.76
C VAL A 163 5.32 -1.04 14.06
N ARG A 164 6.37 -1.85 13.98
CA ARG A 164 7.03 -2.47 15.14
C ARG A 164 7.62 -1.40 16.07
N ALA A 165 8.31 -0.41 15.52
CA ALA A 165 8.88 0.71 16.28
C ALA A 165 7.81 1.59 16.95
N SER A 166 6.59 1.61 16.40
CA SER A 166 5.44 2.31 16.97
C SER A 166 4.64 1.46 17.97
N GLY A 167 5.13 0.29 18.35
CA GLY A 167 4.51 -0.62 19.31
C GLY A 167 3.39 -1.48 18.74
N GLY A 168 3.19 -1.50 17.42
CA GLY A 168 2.21 -2.36 16.74
C GLY A 168 2.74 -3.76 16.46
N ALA A 169 1.84 -4.69 16.15
CA ALA A 169 2.13 -6.07 15.75
C ALA A 169 1.70 -6.29 14.29
N VAL A 170 2.63 -6.64 13.41
CA VAL A 170 2.30 -6.93 12.01
C VAL A 170 1.70 -8.34 11.92
N VAL A 171 0.49 -8.46 11.35
CA VAL A 171 -0.25 -9.73 11.23
C VAL A 171 -0.24 -10.30 9.82
N GLY A 172 0.24 -9.54 8.85
CA GLY A 172 0.38 -9.98 7.48
C GLY A 172 0.90 -8.89 6.56
N VAL A 173 1.28 -9.30 5.35
CA VAL A 173 1.68 -8.42 4.25
C VAL A 173 0.90 -8.79 3.00
N GLY A 174 0.24 -7.82 2.38
CA GLY A 174 -0.53 -8.00 1.15
C GLY A 174 -0.06 -7.10 0.01
N SER A 175 -0.18 -7.54 -1.25
CA SER A 175 0.04 -6.65 -2.40
C SER A 175 -0.96 -6.95 -3.52
N LEU A 176 -1.25 -5.94 -4.34
CA LEU A 176 -2.01 -6.19 -5.56
C LEU A 176 -1.16 -6.99 -6.54
N ILE A 177 0.10 -6.58 -6.71
CA ILE A 177 1.05 -7.28 -7.58
C ILE A 177 2.33 -7.62 -6.82
N ASP A 178 2.76 -8.87 -6.89
CA ASP A 178 4.13 -9.27 -6.55
C ASP A 178 4.98 -9.32 -7.82
N ARG A 179 5.99 -8.48 -7.86
CA ARG A 179 6.99 -8.43 -8.93
C ARG A 179 8.37 -8.93 -8.45
N SER A 180 8.46 -9.41 -7.23
CA SER A 180 9.72 -9.90 -6.66
C SER A 180 10.08 -11.31 -7.14
N GLY A 181 9.12 -12.01 -7.76
CA GLY A 181 9.27 -13.44 -8.06
C GLY A 181 9.37 -14.31 -6.79
N GLY A 182 8.79 -13.86 -5.68
CA GLY A 182 8.84 -14.54 -4.39
C GLY A 182 10.10 -14.24 -3.56
N ALA A 183 11.00 -13.38 -4.05
CA ALA A 183 12.23 -13.02 -3.33
C ALA A 183 11.97 -12.06 -2.14
N ALA A 184 10.87 -11.32 -2.15
CA ALA A 184 10.48 -10.45 -1.04
C ALA A 184 9.76 -11.26 0.04
N ALA A 185 10.54 -11.86 0.95
CA ALA A 185 10.02 -12.59 2.09
C ALA A 185 9.86 -11.69 3.33
N PHE A 186 8.82 -11.96 4.11
CA PHE A 186 8.50 -11.32 5.38
C PHE A 186 8.15 -12.39 6.40
N ASP A 187 8.45 -12.18 7.68
CA ASP A 187 8.25 -13.16 8.77
C ASP A 187 6.78 -13.30 9.21
N VAL A 188 5.84 -13.05 8.29
CA VAL A 188 4.40 -13.08 8.53
C VAL A 188 3.68 -13.64 7.30
N LYS A 189 2.39 -13.96 7.44
CA LYS A 189 1.56 -14.39 6.31
C LYS A 189 1.63 -13.36 5.17
N GLN A 190 1.81 -13.86 3.95
CA GLN A 190 1.87 -13.05 2.74
C GLN A 190 0.80 -13.48 1.73
N ALA A 191 0.26 -12.52 1.00
CA ALA A 191 -0.62 -12.77 -0.14
C ALA A 191 -0.44 -11.70 -1.21
N ALA A 192 -0.50 -12.09 -2.47
CA ALA A 192 -0.58 -11.19 -3.62
C ALA A 192 -1.76 -11.62 -4.51
N LEU A 193 -2.41 -10.67 -5.18
CA LEU A 193 -3.49 -11.00 -6.12
C LEU A 193 -2.95 -11.53 -7.44
N ALA A 194 -1.78 -11.04 -7.86
CA ALA A 194 -1.12 -11.56 -9.04
C ALA A 194 0.42 -11.45 -8.91
N THR A 195 1.12 -12.32 -9.61
CA THR A 195 2.58 -12.29 -9.75
C THR A 195 2.95 -11.90 -11.17
N VAL A 196 3.86 -10.93 -11.32
CA VAL A 196 4.34 -10.48 -12.61
C VAL A 196 5.86 -10.61 -12.68
N SER A 197 6.32 -11.55 -13.48
CA SER A 197 7.75 -11.65 -13.79
C SER A 197 8.11 -10.60 -14.85
N ALA A 198 8.86 -9.58 -14.45
CA ALA A 198 9.37 -8.57 -15.36
C ALA A 198 10.89 -8.70 -15.46
N THR A 199 11.38 -8.94 -16.67
CA THR A 199 12.82 -8.97 -16.90
C THR A 199 13.36 -7.55 -16.91
N THR A 200 14.52 -7.36 -16.27
CA THR A 200 15.20 -6.07 -16.29
C THR A 200 16.62 -6.24 -16.80
N TRP A 201 17.10 -5.26 -17.57
CA TRP A 201 18.44 -5.27 -18.16
C TRP A 201 19.13 -3.93 -17.94
N PRO A 202 20.45 -3.92 -17.74
CA PRO A 202 21.25 -2.72 -17.96
C PRO A 202 21.08 -2.22 -19.41
N PRO A 203 21.09 -0.90 -19.69
CA PRO A 203 20.87 -0.38 -21.04
C PRO A 203 21.76 -1.01 -22.11
N GLU A 204 23.02 -1.25 -21.80
CA GLU A 204 24.03 -1.84 -22.68
C GLU A 204 23.77 -3.33 -23.00
N ALA A 205 23.06 -4.04 -22.12
CA ALA A 205 22.72 -5.45 -22.30
C ALA A 205 21.27 -5.65 -22.76
N CYS A 206 20.49 -4.58 -22.90
CA CYS A 206 19.06 -4.65 -23.21
C CYS A 206 18.80 -5.19 -24.62
N PRO A 207 18.07 -6.32 -24.77
CA PRO A 207 17.76 -6.87 -26.09
C PRO A 207 16.84 -5.95 -26.91
N LEU A 208 15.98 -5.17 -26.25
CA LEU A 208 15.08 -4.25 -26.93
C LEU A 208 15.82 -3.04 -27.51
N CYS A 209 16.89 -2.58 -26.86
CA CYS A 209 17.78 -1.57 -27.45
C CYS A 209 18.45 -2.09 -28.73
N LYS A 210 18.86 -3.37 -28.73
CA LYS A 210 19.52 -3.97 -29.90
C LYS A 210 18.61 -4.08 -31.13
N THR A 211 17.28 -4.11 -30.92
CA THR A 211 16.30 -4.06 -32.02
C THR A 211 15.95 -2.63 -32.49
N GLY A 212 16.60 -1.61 -31.95
CA GLY A 212 16.35 -0.19 -32.28
C GLY A 212 15.15 0.41 -31.57
N SER A 213 14.54 -0.29 -30.62
CA SER A 213 13.42 0.27 -29.83
C SER A 213 13.92 1.33 -28.85
N ALA A 214 13.27 2.50 -28.83
CA ALA A 214 13.55 3.54 -27.84
C ALA A 214 12.88 3.23 -26.50
N ALA A 215 13.64 3.31 -25.40
CA ALA A 215 13.11 3.12 -24.07
C ALA A 215 12.28 4.35 -23.61
N ILE A 216 11.02 4.11 -23.25
CA ILE A 216 10.11 5.14 -22.74
C ILE A 216 10.20 5.19 -21.21
N LYS A 217 10.15 6.39 -20.62
CA LYS A 217 10.02 6.55 -19.16
C LYS A 217 8.61 7.04 -18.84
N PRO A 218 7.66 6.14 -18.52
CA PRO A 218 6.30 6.53 -18.16
C PRO A 218 6.27 7.37 -16.88
N GLY A 219 5.32 8.33 -16.79
CA GLY A 219 5.15 9.16 -15.59
C GLY A 219 6.23 10.24 -15.41
N SER A 220 7.19 10.38 -16.32
CA SER A 220 8.09 11.54 -16.34
C SER A 220 7.31 12.79 -16.70
N ARG A 221 7.37 13.81 -15.82
CA ARG A 221 7.04 15.17 -16.26
C ARG A 221 8.00 15.51 -17.38
N VAL A 222 7.45 15.93 -18.52
CA VAL A 222 8.21 16.52 -19.62
C VAL A 222 8.75 17.85 -19.15
#